data_dcd164daa5743886f0cc3696c427b618
#
_entry.id   dcd164daa5743886f0cc3696c427b618
#
_cell.length_a   1.000
_cell.length_b   1.000
_cell.length_c   1.000
_cell.angle_alpha   90.00
_cell.angle_beta   90.00
_cell.angle_gamma   90.00
#
_symmetry.space_group_name_H-M   'P 1'
#
loop_
_entity.id
_entity.type
_entity.pdbx_description
1 polymer ?
#
loop_
_entity_poly.entity_id
_entity_poly.type
_entity_poly.pdbx_seq_one_letter_code
_entity_poly.pdbx_strand_id
1 'polypeptide(L)'
;IQPELNSKITFVEGKLEGFDAVIATGSNNTARYFEYYFKDKPSIIRKNRNSVAVLDGTETHEELVGLGEDIFRYFGLGCRNVSKLFVPKDYNFEAFFKAMFEYSEIIQYEKYANNYDYNKAVFLMSNFQLLDNEFLTIKEDTSYSSPISSVFYEFYDSLEEVKSRLINDADQI
;
A
#
# COMPACT_ATOMS: atom_id res chain seq x y z
N ILE A 1 -29.85 -0.31 -4.76
CA ILE A 1 -29.78 1.16 -4.86
C ILE A 1 -31.14 1.70 -4.51
N GLN A 2 -31.22 2.70 -3.65
CA GLN A 2 -32.46 3.35 -3.23
C GLN A 2 -33.11 4.04 -4.46
N PRO A 3 -34.34 3.68 -4.87
CA PRO A 3 -34.96 4.22 -6.08
C PRO A 3 -35.08 5.75 -6.05
N GLU A 4 -35.20 6.34 -4.89
CA GLU A 4 -35.30 7.77 -4.65
C GLU A 4 -34.04 8.55 -5.08
N LEU A 5 -32.88 7.87 -5.14
CA LEU A 5 -31.61 8.46 -5.58
C LEU A 5 -31.47 8.51 -7.10
N ASN A 6 -32.21 7.69 -7.85
CA ASN A 6 -32.06 7.62 -9.30
C ASN A 6 -32.32 8.96 -9.97
N SER A 7 -33.23 9.77 -9.47
CA SER A 7 -33.51 11.12 -9.99
C SER A 7 -32.44 12.15 -9.61
N LYS A 8 -31.50 11.80 -8.75
CA LYS A 8 -30.42 12.66 -8.26
C LYS A 8 -29.06 12.32 -8.82
N ILE A 9 -28.98 11.21 -9.57
CA ILE A 9 -27.72 10.71 -10.10
C ILE A 9 -27.80 10.79 -11.63
N THR A 10 -26.79 11.43 -12.22
CA THR A 10 -26.61 11.47 -13.67
C THR A 10 -25.24 10.94 -14.03
N PHE A 11 -25.19 9.96 -14.93
CA PHE A 11 -23.95 9.47 -15.49
C PHE A 11 -23.55 10.32 -16.69
N VAL A 12 -22.31 10.79 -16.71
CA VAL A 12 -21.76 11.63 -17.76
C VAL A 12 -20.58 10.92 -18.41
N GLU A 13 -20.63 10.69 -19.72
CA GLU A 13 -19.54 10.05 -20.48
C GLU A 13 -18.55 11.06 -21.08
N GLY A 14 -18.89 12.34 -21.06
CA GLY A 14 -18.07 13.41 -21.62
C GLY A 14 -17.47 14.32 -20.56
N LYS A 15 -17.18 15.55 -20.96
CA LYS A 15 -16.66 16.57 -20.07
C LYS A 15 -17.69 16.92 -18.98
N LEU A 16 -17.24 16.93 -17.73
CA LEU A 16 -18.08 17.30 -16.59
C LEU A 16 -18.27 18.82 -16.57
N GLU A 17 -19.53 19.28 -16.61
CA GLU A 17 -19.91 20.70 -16.60
C GLU A 17 -21.07 20.95 -15.65
N GLY A 18 -21.25 22.20 -15.19
CA GLY A 18 -22.40 22.61 -14.39
C GLY A 18 -22.40 22.09 -12.95
N PHE A 19 -21.23 21.73 -12.40
CA PHE A 19 -21.09 21.28 -11.02
C PHE A 19 -20.61 22.40 -10.08
N ASP A 20 -20.97 22.32 -8.82
CA ASP A 20 -20.58 23.27 -7.77
C ASP A 20 -19.38 22.80 -6.94
N ALA A 21 -19.21 21.51 -6.80
CA ALA A 21 -18.10 20.88 -6.07
C ALA A 21 -17.67 19.58 -6.72
N VAL A 22 -16.45 19.11 -6.40
CA VAL A 22 -15.85 17.89 -6.96
C VAL A 22 -15.38 16.97 -5.84
N ILE A 23 -15.68 15.69 -5.98
CA ILE A 23 -15.00 14.62 -5.25
C ILE A 23 -14.31 13.76 -6.30
N ALA A 24 -12.98 13.78 -6.29
CA ALA A 24 -12.16 13.02 -7.25
C ALA A 24 -11.27 12.03 -6.50
N THR A 25 -11.02 10.89 -7.13
CA THR A 25 -10.08 9.88 -6.64
C THR A 25 -9.23 9.39 -7.79
N GLY A 26 -7.95 9.18 -7.55
CA GLY A 26 -7.02 8.74 -8.57
C GLY A 26 -5.60 8.56 -8.01
N SER A 27 -4.68 8.16 -8.89
CA SER A 27 -3.26 8.09 -8.55
C SER A 27 -2.69 9.46 -8.16
N ASN A 28 -1.54 9.48 -7.51
CA ASN A 28 -0.85 10.74 -7.18
C ASN A 28 -0.61 11.60 -8.43
N ASN A 29 -0.31 10.98 -9.57
CA ASN A 29 -0.15 11.71 -10.83
C ASN A 29 -1.48 12.28 -11.31
N THR A 30 -2.55 11.50 -11.29
CA THR A 30 -3.90 11.94 -11.68
C THR A 30 -4.40 13.06 -10.76
N ALA A 31 -4.10 12.99 -9.47
CA ALA A 31 -4.49 14.01 -8.49
C ALA A 31 -3.91 15.39 -8.83
N ARG A 32 -2.66 15.48 -9.33
CA ARG A 32 -2.06 16.74 -9.77
C ARG A 32 -2.86 17.40 -10.90
N TYR A 33 -3.38 16.60 -11.84
CA TYR A 33 -4.25 17.11 -12.90
C TYR A 33 -5.59 17.58 -12.33
N PHE A 34 -6.17 16.85 -11.40
CA PHE A 34 -7.42 17.27 -10.75
C PHE A 34 -7.24 18.55 -9.95
N GLU A 35 -6.16 18.70 -9.19
CA GLU A 35 -5.81 19.93 -8.47
C GLU A 35 -5.70 21.13 -9.42
N TYR A 36 -5.13 20.92 -10.60
CA TYR A 36 -5.03 21.97 -11.61
C TYR A 36 -6.37 22.30 -12.26
N TYR A 37 -7.14 21.29 -12.71
CA TYR A 37 -8.39 21.50 -13.42
C TYR A 37 -9.54 21.99 -12.55
N PHE A 38 -9.54 21.62 -11.27
CA PHE A 38 -10.63 21.95 -10.36
C PHE A 38 -10.25 23.00 -9.30
N LYS A 39 -9.15 23.71 -9.50
CA LYS A 39 -8.61 24.72 -8.54
C LYS A 39 -9.63 25.81 -8.16
N ASP A 40 -10.56 26.14 -9.06
CA ASP A 40 -11.56 27.21 -8.86
C ASP A 40 -12.88 26.69 -8.27
N LYS A 41 -12.94 25.43 -7.88
CA LYS A 41 -14.12 24.80 -7.28
C LYS A 41 -13.78 24.14 -5.95
N PRO A 42 -14.72 24.14 -4.98
CA PRO A 42 -14.55 23.31 -3.79
C PRO A 42 -14.30 21.84 -4.21
N SER A 43 -13.22 21.26 -3.73
CA SER A 43 -12.84 19.91 -4.15
C SER A 43 -12.28 19.07 -3.01
N ILE A 44 -12.61 17.79 -3.04
CA ILE A 44 -11.98 16.74 -2.24
C ILE A 44 -11.26 15.81 -3.22
N ILE A 45 -9.94 15.89 -3.28
CA ILE A 45 -9.13 15.09 -4.17
C ILE A 45 -8.41 14.04 -3.33
N ARG A 46 -8.78 12.78 -3.50
CA ARG A 46 -8.16 11.64 -2.82
C ARG A 46 -7.07 11.05 -3.69
N LYS A 47 -5.85 11.05 -3.16
CA LYS A 47 -4.66 10.43 -3.73
C LYS A 47 -4.59 8.94 -3.37
N ASN A 48 -3.60 8.24 -3.89
CA ASN A 48 -3.28 6.90 -3.42
C ASN A 48 -3.02 6.94 -1.91
N ARG A 49 -3.58 5.97 -1.22
CA ARG A 49 -3.27 5.71 0.18
C ARG A 49 -2.63 4.35 0.31
N ASN A 50 -1.78 4.23 1.29
CA ASN A 50 -1.04 3.02 1.61
C ASN A 50 -1.36 2.63 3.04
N SER A 51 -1.36 1.34 3.34
CA SER A 51 -1.44 0.89 4.72
C SER A 51 -0.06 0.49 5.22
N VAL A 52 0.18 0.78 6.48
CA VAL A 52 1.45 0.48 7.15
C VAL A 52 1.20 -0.39 8.36
N ALA A 53 2.18 -1.22 8.72
CA ALA A 53 2.22 -1.89 10.01
C ALA A 53 3.44 -1.43 10.80
N VAL A 54 3.27 -1.31 12.11
CA VAL A 54 4.34 -1.01 13.05
C VAL A 54 4.51 -2.23 13.92
N LEU A 55 5.68 -2.85 13.84
CA LEU A 55 6.06 -4.02 14.62
C LEU A 55 6.98 -3.57 15.75
N ASP A 56 6.87 -4.19 16.90
CA ASP A 56 7.73 -3.88 18.06
C ASP A 56 8.73 -5.00 18.39
N GLY A 57 8.64 -6.13 17.70
CA GLY A 57 9.50 -7.29 17.85
C GLY A 57 8.99 -8.31 18.89
N THR A 58 7.79 -8.10 19.42
CA THR A 58 7.17 -9.02 20.40
C THR A 58 5.95 -9.75 19.84
N GLU A 59 5.68 -9.57 18.54
CA GLU A 59 4.52 -10.16 17.90
C GLU A 59 4.50 -11.67 18.01
N THR A 60 3.36 -12.20 18.36
CA THR A 60 3.10 -13.64 18.31
C THR A 60 3.01 -14.16 16.88
N HIS A 61 3.16 -15.47 16.71
CA HIS A 61 2.97 -16.08 15.38
C HIS A 61 1.58 -15.78 14.80
N GLU A 62 0.53 -15.83 15.63
CA GLU A 62 -0.85 -15.56 15.20
C GLU A 62 -1.04 -14.11 14.73
N GLU A 63 -0.43 -13.13 15.40
CA GLU A 63 -0.45 -11.73 14.99
C GLU A 63 0.29 -11.51 13.66
N LEU A 64 1.42 -12.17 13.47
CA LEU A 64 2.15 -12.11 12.21
C LEU A 64 1.40 -12.81 11.07
N VAL A 65 0.68 -13.90 11.33
CA VAL A 65 -0.22 -14.52 10.35
C VAL A 65 -1.35 -13.55 9.99
N GLY A 66 -1.95 -12.88 10.99
CA GLY A 66 -2.94 -11.82 10.73
C GLY A 66 -2.39 -10.69 9.86
N LEU A 67 -1.14 -10.28 10.08
CA LEU A 67 -0.46 -9.32 9.23
C LEU A 67 -0.28 -9.86 7.78
N GLY A 68 -0.03 -11.16 7.63
CA GLY A 68 0.02 -11.81 6.34
C GLY A 68 -1.29 -11.68 5.57
N GLU A 69 -2.43 -11.82 6.26
CA GLU A 69 -3.75 -11.57 5.65
C GLU A 69 -3.86 -10.12 5.14
N ASP A 70 -3.38 -9.14 5.90
CA ASP A 70 -3.39 -7.73 5.50
C ASP A 70 -2.43 -7.43 4.34
N ILE A 71 -1.36 -8.20 4.18
CA ILE A 71 -0.42 -8.07 3.06
C ILE A 71 -0.97 -8.74 1.79
N PHE A 72 -1.45 -9.99 1.89
CA PHE A 72 -1.70 -10.83 0.72
C PHE A 72 -3.14 -10.81 0.22
N ARG A 73 -4.11 -10.39 1.03
CA ARG A 73 -5.50 -10.31 0.60
C ARG A 73 -5.62 -9.52 -0.69
N TYR A 74 -6.41 -10.01 -1.64
CA TYR A 74 -6.52 -9.43 -2.98
C TYR A 74 -5.16 -9.24 -3.70
N PHE A 75 -4.20 -10.12 -3.43
CA PHE A 75 -2.85 -10.07 -4.01
C PHE A 75 -2.05 -8.82 -3.67
N GLY A 76 -2.36 -8.16 -2.55
CA GLY A 76 -1.71 -6.91 -2.14
C GLY A 76 -2.13 -5.68 -2.97
N LEU A 77 -3.21 -5.76 -3.76
CA LEU A 77 -3.63 -4.70 -4.68
C LEU A 77 -4.57 -3.67 -4.07
N GLY A 78 -5.08 -3.91 -2.89
CA GLY A 78 -6.00 -2.99 -2.22
C GLY A 78 -5.26 -1.85 -1.50
N CYS A 79 -5.86 -0.68 -1.44
CA CYS A 79 -5.32 0.46 -0.68
C CYS A 79 -5.24 0.22 0.84
N ARG A 80 -5.84 -0.86 1.32
CA ARG A 80 -5.76 -1.31 2.72
C ARG A 80 -4.75 -2.43 2.94
N ASN A 81 -4.15 -2.96 1.87
CA ASN A 81 -3.09 -3.93 2.03
C ASN A 81 -1.83 -3.25 2.56
N VAL A 82 -1.18 -3.89 3.51
CA VAL A 82 0.05 -3.40 4.10
C VAL A 82 1.17 -3.48 3.06
N SER A 83 1.73 -2.34 2.71
CA SER A 83 2.83 -2.18 1.76
C SER A 83 4.12 -1.70 2.41
N LYS A 84 4.06 -1.31 3.68
CA LYS A 84 5.20 -0.78 4.44
C LYS A 84 5.18 -1.28 5.88
N LEU A 85 6.34 -1.71 6.36
CA LEU A 85 6.59 -2.05 7.77
C LEU A 85 7.50 -1.02 8.40
N PHE A 86 7.19 -0.62 9.62
CA PHE A 86 8.13 0.02 10.52
C PHE A 86 8.54 -1.02 11.57
N VAL A 87 9.84 -1.25 11.71
CA VAL A 87 10.40 -2.27 12.58
C VAL A 87 11.48 -1.68 13.49
N PRO A 88 11.67 -2.17 14.71
CA PRO A 88 12.74 -1.69 15.57
C PRO A 88 14.11 -2.01 14.95
N LYS A 89 15.10 -1.23 15.32
CA LYS A 89 16.49 -1.48 14.95
C LYS A 89 16.89 -2.91 15.31
N ASP A 90 17.57 -3.58 14.40
CA ASP A 90 18.01 -4.99 14.55
C ASP A 90 16.84 -6.01 14.57
N TYR A 91 15.65 -5.65 14.03
CA TYR A 91 14.53 -6.57 13.93
C TYR A 91 14.91 -7.84 13.13
N ASN A 92 14.61 -9.00 13.71
CA ASN A 92 14.84 -10.28 13.04
C ASN A 92 13.59 -10.73 12.25
N PHE A 93 13.67 -10.72 10.94
CA PHE A 93 12.58 -11.12 10.06
C PHE A 93 12.30 -12.62 10.01
N GLU A 94 13.01 -13.48 10.74
CA GLU A 94 12.83 -14.93 10.70
C GLU A 94 11.40 -15.34 11.10
N ALA A 95 10.90 -14.79 12.23
CA ALA A 95 9.54 -15.05 12.70
C ALA A 95 8.48 -14.53 11.70
N PHE A 96 8.72 -13.34 11.13
CA PHE A 96 7.89 -12.77 10.09
C PHE A 96 7.80 -13.71 8.87
N PHE A 97 8.90 -14.13 8.30
CA PHE A 97 8.88 -15.02 7.14
C PHE A 97 8.25 -16.38 7.44
N LYS A 98 8.46 -16.91 8.63
CA LYS A 98 7.81 -18.15 9.08
C LYS A 98 6.28 -18.03 9.09
N ALA A 99 5.74 -16.92 9.55
CA ALA A 99 4.30 -16.66 9.53
C ALA A 99 3.78 -16.43 8.09
N MET A 100 4.53 -15.67 7.29
CA MET A 100 4.17 -15.43 5.88
C MET A 100 4.09 -16.73 5.07
N PHE A 101 4.80 -17.78 5.46
CA PHE A 101 4.81 -19.06 4.73
C PHE A 101 3.43 -19.72 4.65
N GLU A 102 2.50 -19.39 5.54
CA GLU A 102 1.10 -19.87 5.45
C GLU A 102 0.38 -19.36 4.18
N TYR A 103 0.90 -18.31 3.55
CA TYR A 103 0.38 -17.74 2.31
C TYR A 103 1.16 -18.14 1.06
N SER A 104 2.09 -19.11 1.18
CA SER A 104 3.00 -19.51 0.11
C SER A 104 2.31 -19.97 -1.18
N GLU A 105 1.08 -20.50 -1.10
CA GLU A 105 0.29 -20.88 -2.26
C GLU A 105 -0.01 -19.72 -3.23
N ILE A 106 0.12 -18.47 -2.79
CA ILE A 106 -0.12 -17.29 -3.63
C ILE A 106 0.77 -17.28 -4.87
N ILE A 107 1.97 -17.87 -4.80
CA ILE A 107 2.92 -17.94 -5.93
C ILE A 107 2.41 -18.81 -7.08
N GLN A 108 1.42 -19.66 -6.85
CA GLN A 108 0.81 -20.51 -7.89
C GLN A 108 -0.07 -19.71 -8.86
N TYR A 109 -0.43 -18.47 -8.50
CA TYR A 109 -1.16 -17.58 -9.38
C TYR A 109 -0.20 -16.90 -10.36
N GLU A 110 -0.31 -17.23 -11.64
CA GLU A 110 0.61 -16.78 -12.71
C GLU A 110 0.87 -15.27 -12.71
N LYS A 111 -0.18 -14.46 -12.52
CA LYS A 111 -0.02 -13.00 -12.49
C LYS A 111 0.77 -12.51 -11.27
N TYR A 112 0.61 -13.17 -10.14
CA TYR A 112 1.38 -12.84 -8.94
C TYR A 112 2.85 -13.27 -9.13
N ALA A 113 3.08 -14.50 -9.57
CA ALA A 113 4.41 -15.04 -9.83
C ALA A 113 5.20 -14.19 -10.84
N ASN A 114 4.57 -13.79 -11.95
CA ASN A 114 5.20 -12.91 -12.94
C ASN A 114 5.59 -11.55 -12.35
N ASN A 115 4.77 -10.97 -11.47
CA ASN A 115 5.12 -9.72 -10.78
C ASN A 115 6.25 -9.92 -9.77
N TYR A 116 6.24 -11.04 -9.03
CA TYR A 116 7.30 -11.39 -8.11
C TYR A 116 8.64 -11.50 -8.84
N ASP A 117 8.72 -12.29 -9.91
CA ASP A 117 9.94 -12.46 -10.71
C ASP A 117 10.42 -11.12 -11.29
N TYR A 118 9.52 -10.34 -11.85
CA TYR A 118 9.84 -9.03 -12.41
C TYR A 118 10.39 -8.07 -11.36
N ASN A 119 9.70 -7.89 -10.25
CA ASN A 119 10.10 -6.93 -9.22
C ASN A 119 11.41 -7.35 -8.53
N LYS A 120 11.58 -8.65 -8.25
CA LYS A 120 12.82 -9.21 -7.72
C LYS A 120 13.98 -8.95 -8.68
N ALA A 121 13.81 -9.20 -9.98
CA ALA A 121 14.83 -8.94 -10.98
C ALA A 121 15.21 -7.45 -11.03
N VAL A 122 14.24 -6.54 -11.05
CA VAL A 122 14.46 -5.08 -11.04
C VAL A 122 15.26 -4.66 -9.81
N PHE A 123 14.92 -5.15 -8.64
CA PHE A 123 15.63 -4.80 -7.40
C PHE A 123 17.07 -5.33 -7.41
N LEU A 124 17.28 -6.57 -7.83
CA LEU A 124 18.61 -7.16 -7.92
C LEU A 124 19.51 -6.45 -8.97
N MET A 125 18.95 -6.08 -10.12
CA MET A 125 19.67 -5.30 -11.14
C MET A 125 20.07 -3.90 -10.65
N SER A 126 19.31 -3.34 -9.70
CA SER A 126 19.59 -2.05 -9.09
C SER A 126 20.50 -2.14 -7.86
N ASN A 127 21.07 -3.32 -7.57
CA ASN A 127 21.93 -3.62 -6.43
C ASN A 127 21.29 -3.34 -5.05
N PHE A 128 19.96 -3.43 -4.94
CA PHE A 128 19.30 -3.36 -3.65
C PHE A 128 19.48 -4.68 -2.88
N GLN A 129 19.67 -4.55 -1.58
CA GLN A 129 19.62 -5.70 -0.68
C GLN A 129 18.17 -6.11 -0.47
N LEU A 130 17.89 -7.39 -0.65
CA LEU A 130 16.56 -7.97 -0.46
C LEU A 130 16.61 -9.07 0.58
N LEU A 131 15.55 -9.19 1.36
CA LEU A 131 15.20 -10.43 2.01
C LEU A 131 14.03 -11.06 1.25
N ASP A 132 14.02 -12.35 1.12
CA ASP A 132 13.16 -13.06 0.16
C ASP A 132 12.82 -14.46 0.68
N ASN A 133 11.58 -14.89 0.48
CA ASN A 133 11.10 -16.21 0.85
C ASN A 133 10.44 -16.97 -0.32
N GLU A 134 10.85 -16.68 -1.56
CA GLU A 134 10.40 -17.31 -2.81
C GLU A 134 9.02 -16.87 -3.31
N PHE A 135 8.28 -16.06 -2.59
CA PHE A 135 6.99 -15.48 -3.01
C PHE A 135 6.76 -14.04 -2.53
N LEU A 136 7.56 -13.56 -1.58
CA LEU A 136 7.53 -12.19 -1.08
C LEU A 136 8.96 -11.67 -0.96
N THR A 137 9.20 -10.48 -1.51
CA THR A 137 10.44 -9.73 -1.26
C THR A 137 10.19 -8.64 -0.25
N ILE A 138 11.13 -8.41 0.65
CA ILE A 138 11.13 -7.21 1.48
C ILE A 138 12.41 -6.41 1.26
N LYS A 139 12.27 -5.10 1.19
CA LYS A 139 13.33 -4.16 0.86
C LYS A 139 13.31 -2.98 1.80
N GLU A 140 14.46 -2.53 2.27
CA GLU A 140 14.57 -1.27 2.98
C GLU A 140 14.33 -0.11 2.01
N ASP A 141 13.31 0.71 2.29
CA ASP A 141 12.92 1.85 1.47
C ASP A 141 12.09 2.83 2.28
N THR A 142 12.22 4.12 2.00
CA THR A 142 11.46 5.18 2.68
C THR A 142 10.06 5.39 2.10
N SER A 143 9.79 4.87 0.90
CA SER A 143 8.47 4.96 0.25
C SER A 143 7.42 4.15 0.98
N TYR A 144 6.17 4.61 0.95
CA TYR A 144 5.02 3.89 1.51
C TYR A 144 4.47 2.83 0.55
N SER A 145 4.57 3.06 -0.76
CA SER A 145 3.99 2.18 -1.77
C SER A 145 5.03 1.20 -2.30
N SER A 146 4.90 -0.06 -1.93
CA SER A 146 5.67 -1.15 -2.54
C SER A 146 4.91 -1.74 -3.75
N PRO A 147 5.61 -2.31 -4.73
CA PRO A 147 4.97 -3.03 -5.82
C PRO A 147 4.41 -4.38 -5.35
N ILE A 148 3.62 -4.99 -6.20
CA ILE A 148 3.04 -6.33 -5.97
C ILE A 148 4.14 -7.32 -5.58
N SER A 149 3.85 -8.27 -4.69
CA SER A 149 4.79 -9.27 -4.15
C SER A 149 6.01 -8.70 -3.40
N SER A 150 5.91 -7.44 -2.99
CA SER A 150 6.95 -6.77 -2.23
C SER A 150 6.35 -5.98 -1.08
N VAL A 151 7.09 -5.90 0.02
CA VAL A 151 6.78 -5.01 1.14
C VAL A 151 8.05 -4.21 1.47
N PHE A 152 7.90 -2.91 1.65
CA PHE A 152 9.02 -2.09 2.08
C PHE A 152 9.11 -2.09 3.59
N TYR A 153 10.31 -1.92 4.13
CA TYR A 153 10.48 -1.74 5.57
C TYR A 153 11.45 -0.60 5.86
N GLU A 154 11.38 -0.11 7.08
CA GLU A 154 12.26 0.92 7.60
C GLU A 154 12.46 0.69 9.10
N PHE A 155 13.68 0.87 9.54
CA PHE A 155 14.00 0.80 10.96
C PHE A 155 13.60 2.09 11.67
N TYR A 156 13.15 1.98 12.91
CA TYR A 156 12.91 3.11 13.78
C TYR A 156 13.69 2.99 15.09
N ASP A 157 14.03 4.12 15.68
CA ASP A 157 14.68 4.19 16.99
C ASP A 157 13.64 4.34 18.12
N SER A 158 12.48 4.93 17.84
CA SER A 158 11.40 5.10 18.81
C SER A 158 10.02 5.12 18.17
N LEU A 159 9.00 4.65 18.90
CA LEU A 159 7.60 4.72 18.46
C LEU A 159 7.09 6.16 18.31
N GLU A 160 7.62 7.10 19.08
CA GLU A 160 7.30 8.53 18.96
C GLU A 160 7.74 9.12 17.63
N GLU A 161 8.88 8.68 17.12
CA GLU A 161 9.36 9.05 15.79
C GLU A 161 8.41 8.55 14.70
N VAL A 162 8.05 7.26 14.76
CA VAL A 162 7.08 6.66 13.82
C VAL A 162 5.76 7.40 13.89
N LYS A 163 5.22 7.63 15.08
CA LYS A 163 3.96 8.37 15.28
C LYS A 163 4.01 9.76 14.67
N SER A 164 5.08 10.50 14.92
CA SER A 164 5.27 11.84 14.38
C SER A 164 5.30 11.83 12.85
N ARG A 165 5.99 10.85 12.27
CA ARG A 165 6.06 10.67 10.82
C ARG A 165 4.70 10.32 10.22
N LEU A 166 3.96 9.37 10.81
CA LEU A 166 2.63 8.97 10.34
C LEU A 166 1.61 10.13 10.40
N ILE A 167 1.72 11.01 11.41
CA ILE A 167 0.89 12.22 11.49
C ILE A 167 1.24 13.19 10.35
N ASN A 168 2.53 13.40 10.08
CA ASN A 168 2.96 14.30 9.02
C ASN A 168 2.59 13.80 7.61
N ASP A 169 2.59 12.47 7.42
CA ASP A 169 2.34 11.81 6.15
C ASP A 169 0.89 11.27 6.04
N ALA A 170 -0.02 11.75 6.89
CA ALA A 170 -1.40 11.25 6.99
C ALA A 170 -2.22 11.35 5.68
N ASP A 171 -1.77 12.12 4.71
CA ASP A 171 -2.38 12.20 3.39
C ASP A 171 -1.99 11.04 2.46
N GLN A 172 -0.97 10.26 2.83
CA GLN A 172 -0.43 9.13 2.06
C GLN A 172 -0.83 7.75 2.65
N ILE A 173 -1.40 7.75 3.87
CA ILE A 173 -1.68 6.54 4.65
C ILE A 173 -3.19 6.32 4.84
#